data_df9eee7e7424d45bda6ee74f689fcbe5
#
_entry.id   df9eee7e7424d45bda6ee74f689fcbe5
#
_cell.length_a   1.000
_cell.length_b   1.000
_cell.length_c   1.000
_cell.angle_alpha   90.00
_cell.angle_beta   90.00
_cell.angle_gamma   90.00
#
_symmetry.space_group_name_H-M   'P 1'
#
loop_
_entity.id
_entity.type
_entity.pdbx_description
1 polymer ?
#
loop_
_entity_poly.entity_id
_entity_poly.type
_entity_poly.pdbx_seq_one_letter_code
_entity_poly.pdbx_strand_id
1 'polypeptide(L)'
;MSFSGKVKEELAGQFSPARHCQVAEMAALLCGCGHVEKMSDGNIKLWIQTENEAVARQSFTLLRKTFNIETAIVIREGSHLKRGKVYLVEVADPQRAEEILQGTKLSVNNKTGLLEMDNSLVVQMNCCKRAFIRGTFLSSGSISDPEKGYHFEIVCPDRGKAEQLQGIIRSFHVEAKIVVRKKSYVVYVKEGAQIVDMLAVMEANVALMDLENIRILKEMRNTVNRKVNCEAANINKTVNAAVRQVEDIQLISRTVGFESLTDALAQVARLRLKYPDATLKELGMMLNPQVGKSGVNHRLRKLSEIADELRENKEELL
;
A
#
# COMPACT_ATOMS: atom_id res chain seq x y z
N MET A 1 -10.12 -16.16 -4.87
CA MET A 1 -8.64 -16.15 -4.81
C MET A 1 -8.19 -14.79 -4.31
N SER A 2 -7.21 -14.71 -3.38
CA SER A 2 -6.65 -13.44 -2.90
C SER A 2 -5.84 -12.75 -4.00
N PHE A 3 -5.60 -11.43 -3.88
CA PHE A 3 -4.74 -10.71 -4.83
C PHE A 3 -3.35 -11.32 -4.90
N SER A 4 -2.74 -11.63 -3.75
CA SER A 4 -1.45 -12.37 -3.68
C SER A 4 -1.50 -13.71 -4.41
N GLY A 5 -2.61 -14.44 -4.32
CA GLY A 5 -2.81 -15.70 -5.06
C GLY A 5 -2.86 -15.51 -6.57
N LYS A 6 -3.54 -14.45 -7.05
CA LYS A 6 -3.57 -14.10 -8.48
C LYS A 6 -2.17 -13.78 -9.01
N VAL A 7 -1.39 -12.98 -8.25
CA VAL A 7 0.00 -12.65 -8.61
C VAL A 7 0.86 -13.92 -8.70
N LYS A 8 0.75 -14.84 -7.73
CA LYS A 8 1.50 -16.10 -7.75
C LYS A 8 1.10 -16.99 -8.92
N GLU A 9 -0.18 -17.06 -9.25
CA GLU A 9 -0.67 -17.85 -10.41
C GLU A 9 -0.14 -17.27 -11.73
N GLU A 10 -0.16 -15.94 -11.90
CA GLU A 10 0.40 -15.28 -13.07
C GLU A 10 1.92 -15.55 -13.21
N LEU A 11 2.67 -15.38 -12.13
CA LEU A 11 4.13 -15.59 -12.13
C LEU A 11 4.51 -17.05 -12.36
N ALA A 12 3.77 -17.99 -11.81
CA ALA A 12 4.01 -19.41 -12.00
C ALA A 12 3.65 -19.91 -13.42
N GLY A 13 2.89 -19.12 -14.18
CA GLY A 13 2.62 -19.38 -15.60
C GLY A 13 3.75 -18.92 -16.53
N GLN A 14 4.73 -18.18 -16.02
CA GLN A 14 5.83 -17.63 -16.81
C GLN A 14 7.03 -18.58 -16.78
N PHE A 15 7.67 -18.73 -17.93
CA PHE A 15 8.89 -19.51 -18.05
C PHE A 15 9.91 -18.71 -18.87
N SER A 16 11.00 -18.31 -18.22
CA SER A 16 12.05 -17.56 -18.90
C SER A 16 12.70 -18.40 -20.00
N PRO A 17 12.92 -17.87 -21.21
CA PRO A 17 13.61 -18.60 -22.28
C PRO A 17 15.11 -18.82 -21.98
N ALA A 18 15.71 -17.99 -21.14
CA ALA A 18 17.13 -18.05 -20.84
C ALA A 18 17.43 -18.98 -19.66
N ARG A 19 18.27 -20.01 -19.87
CA ARG A 19 18.60 -21.00 -18.85
C ARG A 19 19.18 -20.39 -17.56
N HIS A 20 20.03 -19.36 -17.66
CA HIS A 20 20.57 -18.68 -16.48
C HIS A 20 19.50 -18.03 -15.59
N CYS A 21 18.38 -17.52 -16.19
CA CYS A 21 17.25 -17.00 -15.44
C CYS A 21 16.44 -18.12 -14.80
N GLN A 22 16.26 -19.26 -15.49
CA GLN A 22 15.61 -20.46 -14.92
C GLN A 22 16.37 -20.98 -13.71
N VAL A 23 17.73 -21.01 -13.79
CA VAL A 23 18.60 -21.39 -12.68
C VAL A 23 18.47 -20.42 -11.51
N ALA A 24 18.42 -19.11 -11.77
CA ALA A 24 18.24 -18.09 -10.73
C ALA A 24 16.87 -18.21 -10.02
N GLU A 25 15.82 -18.48 -10.77
CA GLU A 25 14.48 -18.70 -10.21
C GLU A 25 14.42 -19.98 -9.37
N MET A 26 15.01 -21.07 -9.85
CA MET A 26 15.12 -22.32 -9.10
C MET A 26 15.93 -22.14 -7.81
N ALA A 27 17.05 -21.43 -7.85
CA ALA A 27 17.85 -21.12 -6.66
C ALA A 27 17.01 -20.39 -5.61
N ALA A 28 16.19 -19.40 -6.02
CA ALA A 28 15.30 -18.67 -5.14
C ALA A 28 14.20 -19.56 -4.52
N LEU A 29 13.58 -20.44 -5.32
CA LEU A 29 12.58 -21.39 -4.83
C LEU A 29 13.17 -22.36 -3.82
N LEU A 30 14.37 -22.89 -4.10
CA LEU A 30 15.07 -23.78 -3.18
C LEU A 30 15.49 -23.08 -1.88
N CYS A 31 15.95 -21.83 -1.94
CA CYS A 31 16.26 -21.06 -0.74
C CYS A 31 15.04 -20.77 0.15
N GLY A 32 13.83 -20.66 -0.44
CA GLY A 32 12.63 -20.30 0.26
C GLY A 32 11.75 -21.46 0.73
N CYS A 33 11.68 -22.54 -0.05
CA CYS A 33 10.85 -23.70 0.24
C CYS A 33 11.49 -25.06 -0.11
N GLY A 34 12.82 -25.07 -0.38
CA GLY A 34 13.60 -26.27 -0.54
C GLY A 34 14.02 -26.87 0.80
N HIS A 35 14.09 -28.20 0.83
CA HIS A 35 14.54 -28.98 1.98
C HIS A 35 15.58 -30.00 1.54
N VAL A 36 16.58 -30.20 2.37
CA VAL A 36 17.64 -31.18 2.15
C VAL A 36 17.82 -32.04 3.40
N GLU A 37 17.94 -33.32 3.18
CA GLU A 37 18.28 -34.29 4.22
C GLU A 37 19.50 -35.11 3.79
N LYS A 38 20.50 -35.19 4.65
CA LYS A 38 21.66 -36.07 4.44
C LYS A 38 21.28 -37.46 4.94
N MET A 39 21.38 -38.44 4.06
CA MET A 39 21.14 -39.86 4.36
C MET A 39 22.35 -40.48 5.07
N SER A 40 22.14 -41.60 5.74
CA SER A 40 23.22 -42.34 6.44
C SER A 40 24.32 -42.89 5.52
N ASP A 41 24.03 -43.08 4.25
CA ASP A 41 24.95 -43.50 3.19
C ASP A 41 25.75 -42.34 2.56
N GLY A 42 25.54 -41.10 3.06
CA GLY A 42 26.19 -39.89 2.55
C GLY A 42 25.46 -39.23 1.40
N ASN A 43 24.40 -39.83 0.86
CA ASN A 43 23.57 -39.29 -0.19
C ASN A 43 22.67 -38.15 0.32
N ILE A 44 22.21 -37.30 -0.63
CA ILE A 44 21.33 -36.16 -0.35
C ILE A 44 19.95 -36.42 -0.91
N LYS A 45 18.93 -36.25 -0.07
CA LYS A 45 17.54 -36.16 -0.51
C LYS A 45 17.13 -34.70 -0.60
N LEU A 46 16.61 -34.29 -1.77
CA LEU A 46 16.19 -32.91 -2.05
C LEU A 46 14.69 -32.91 -2.40
N TRP A 47 13.91 -32.01 -1.76
CA TRP A 47 12.51 -31.77 -2.13
C TRP A 47 12.13 -30.31 -1.92
N ILE A 48 11.11 -29.90 -2.65
CA ILE A 48 10.45 -28.60 -2.47
C ILE A 48 9.09 -28.84 -1.83
N GLN A 49 8.77 -28.09 -0.77
CA GLN A 49 7.51 -28.20 -0.04
C GLN A 49 6.78 -26.87 -0.05
N THR A 50 5.52 -26.88 -0.49
CA THR A 50 4.70 -25.64 -0.56
C THR A 50 3.22 -25.98 -0.36
N GLU A 51 2.45 -25.01 0.17
CA GLU A 51 0.99 -25.08 0.25
C GLU A 51 0.31 -24.51 -1.03
N ASN A 52 1.11 -23.95 -1.95
CA ASN A 52 0.62 -23.33 -3.17
C ASN A 52 0.85 -24.21 -4.39
N GLU A 53 -0.24 -24.63 -5.05
CA GLU A 53 -0.20 -25.48 -6.22
C GLU A 53 0.58 -24.86 -7.38
N ALA A 54 0.41 -23.56 -7.63
CA ALA A 54 1.11 -22.86 -8.71
C ALA A 54 2.63 -22.88 -8.51
N VAL A 55 3.10 -22.73 -7.26
CA VAL A 55 4.53 -22.84 -6.91
C VAL A 55 5.04 -24.26 -7.13
N ALA A 56 4.28 -25.28 -6.77
CA ALA A 56 4.65 -26.67 -7.02
C ALA A 56 4.76 -26.96 -8.52
N ARG A 57 3.79 -26.52 -9.33
CA ARG A 57 3.82 -26.66 -10.80
C ARG A 57 5.02 -25.95 -11.43
N GLN A 58 5.33 -24.73 -10.97
CA GLN A 58 6.49 -23.98 -11.45
C GLN A 58 7.80 -24.68 -11.09
N SER A 59 7.94 -25.17 -9.85
CA SER A 59 9.09 -25.94 -9.41
C SER A 59 9.31 -27.20 -10.23
N PHE A 60 8.23 -27.96 -10.47
CA PHE A 60 8.24 -29.14 -11.33
C PHE A 60 8.68 -28.80 -12.77
N THR A 61 8.13 -27.71 -13.34
CA THR A 61 8.47 -27.27 -14.69
C THR A 61 9.92 -26.86 -14.83
N LEU A 62 10.45 -26.15 -13.84
CA LEU A 62 11.85 -25.73 -13.81
C LEU A 62 12.78 -26.94 -13.67
N LEU A 63 12.51 -27.90 -12.77
CA LEU A 63 13.30 -29.12 -12.64
C LEU A 63 13.34 -29.90 -13.94
N ARG A 64 12.21 -30.09 -14.58
CA ARG A 64 12.11 -30.84 -15.84
C ARG A 64 12.80 -30.14 -17.00
N LYS A 65 12.50 -28.83 -17.22
CA LYS A 65 12.99 -28.10 -18.40
C LYS A 65 14.45 -27.60 -18.27
N THR A 66 14.88 -27.24 -17.05
CA THR A 66 16.20 -26.65 -16.83
C THR A 66 17.28 -27.71 -16.57
N PHE A 67 16.92 -28.74 -15.79
CA PHE A 67 17.86 -29.79 -15.34
C PHE A 67 17.60 -31.15 -15.99
N ASN A 68 16.55 -31.29 -16.81
CA ASN A 68 16.10 -32.54 -17.42
C ASN A 68 15.91 -33.68 -16.40
N ILE A 69 15.24 -33.32 -15.28
CA ILE A 69 14.98 -34.24 -14.18
C ILE A 69 13.51 -34.61 -14.18
N GLU A 70 13.23 -35.91 -14.18
CA GLU A 70 11.89 -36.41 -13.96
C GLU A 70 11.57 -36.42 -12.48
N THR A 71 10.50 -35.75 -12.11
CA THR A 71 10.03 -35.63 -10.73
C THR A 71 8.55 -35.93 -10.66
N ALA A 72 8.04 -36.21 -9.48
CA ALA A 72 6.61 -36.34 -9.22
C ALA A 72 6.16 -35.27 -8.22
N ILE A 73 4.93 -34.81 -8.37
CA ILE A 73 4.30 -33.96 -7.36
C ILE A 73 3.48 -34.89 -6.46
N VAL A 74 3.89 -35.01 -5.20
CA VAL A 74 3.16 -35.76 -4.18
C VAL A 74 2.29 -34.78 -3.40
N ILE A 75 0.98 -35.06 -3.33
CA ILE A 75 0.04 -34.27 -2.57
C ILE A 75 -0.19 -34.96 -1.23
N ARG A 76 0.12 -34.27 -0.12
CA ARG A 76 -0.22 -34.71 1.22
C ARG A 76 -1.36 -33.87 1.77
N GLU A 77 -2.40 -34.49 2.27
CA GLU A 77 -3.45 -33.80 3.01
C GLU A 77 -2.91 -33.48 4.41
N GLY A 78 -3.08 -32.21 4.84
CA GLY A 78 -2.66 -31.79 6.16
C GLY A 78 -3.41 -32.54 7.26
N SER A 79 -2.75 -32.79 8.39
CA SER A 79 -3.36 -33.40 9.58
C SER A 79 -4.58 -32.60 10.06
N HIS A 80 -5.47 -33.22 10.85
CA HIS A 80 -6.75 -32.68 11.35
C HIS A 80 -6.70 -31.25 11.94
N LEU A 81 -5.54 -30.73 12.28
CA LEU A 81 -5.30 -29.39 12.83
C LEU A 81 -5.00 -28.31 11.79
N LYS A 82 -4.60 -28.68 10.55
CA LYS A 82 -4.38 -27.76 9.43
C LYS A 82 -5.11 -28.28 8.19
N ARG A 83 -6.29 -27.74 7.91
CA ARG A 83 -7.03 -27.99 6.68
C ARG A 83 -6.28 -27.32 5.51
N GLY A 84 -5.43 -28.06 4.80
CA GLY A 84 -4.73 -27.58 3.62
C GLY A 84 -4.01 -28.71 2.90
N LYS A 85 -3.82 -28.58 1.59
CA LYS A 85 -2.99 -29.49 0.79
C LYS A 85 -1.54 -29.00 0.85
N VAL A 86 -0.62 -29.91 1.05
CA VAL A 86 0.82 -29.67 0.96
C VAL A 86 1.34 -30.41 -0.26
N TYR A 87 1.99 -29.70 -1.13
CA TYR A 87 2.59 -30.21 -2.36
C TYR A 87 4.08 -30.44 -2.12
N LEU A 88 4.56 -31.62 -2.47
CA LEU A 88 5.96 -32.01 -2.39
C LEU A 88 6.43 -32.34 -3.79
N VAL A 89 7.52 -31.69 -4.23
CA VAL A 89 8.21 -32.00 -5.48
C VAL A 89 9.55 -32.62 -5.10
N GLU A 90 9.63 -33.96 -5.21
CA GLU A 90 10.78 -34.74 -4.73
C GLU A 90 11.74 -35.04 -5.87
N VAL A 91 13.02 -34.90 -5.63
CA VAL A 91 14.10 -35.38 -6.49
C VAL A 91 14.58 -36.71 -5.93
N ALA A 92 14.17 -37.79 -6.60
CA ALA A 92 14.40 -39.15 -6.10
C ALA A 92 15.88 -39.60 -6.21
N ASP A 93 16.58 -39.11 -7.24
CA ASP A 93 17.98 -39.49 -7.50
C ASP A 93 18.96 -38.56 -6.77
N PRO A 94 19.81 -39.08 -5.85
CA PRO A 94 20.79 -38.28 -5.12
C PRO A 94 21.81 -37.57 -6.01
N GLN A 95 22.25 -38.17 -7.11
CA GLN A 95 23.20 -37.56 -8.03
C GLN A 95 22.55 -36.34 -8.70
N ARG A 96 21.29 -36.42 -9.07
CA ARG A 96 20.54 -35.30 -9.62
C ARG A 96 20.31 -34.20 -8.59
N ALA A 97 20.11 -34.55 -7.31
CA ALA A 97 20.03 -33.58 -6.23
C ALA A 97 21.35 -32.76 -6.11
N GLU A 98 22.51 -33.41 -6.18
CA GLU A 98 23.80 -32.73 -6.18
C GLU A 98 23.99 -31.86 -7.43
N GLU A 99 23.62 -32.32 -8.62
CA GLU A 99 23.66 -31.54 -9.86
C GLU A 99 22.84 -30.26 -9.76
N ILE A 100 21.65 -30.31 -9.14
CA ILE A 100 20.82 -29.13 -8.90
C ILE A 100 21.53 -28.16 -7.97
N LEU A 101 22.04 -28.62 -6.84
CA LEU A 101 22.74 -27.76 -5.87
C LEU A 101 23.98 -27.11 -6.49
N GLN A 102 24.78 -27.87 -7.23
CA GLN A 102 25.94 -27.32 -7.94
C GLN A 102 25.55 -26.33 -9.04
N GLY A 103 24.52 -26.66 -9.82
CA GLY A 103 24.00 -25.79 -10.90
C GLY A 103 23.41 -24.49 -10.37
N THR A 104 22.72 -24.54 -9.25
CA THR A 104 22.11 -23.37 -8.59
C THR A 104 23.08 -22.65 -7.66
N LYS A 105 24.33 -23.17 -7.48
CA LYS A 105 25.34 -22.61 -6.57
C LYS A 105 24.85 -22.49 -5.13
N LEU A 106 24.11 -23.51 -4.68
CA LEU A 106 23.61 -23.60 -3.33
C LEU A 106 24.42 -24.60 -2.51
N SER A 107 24.67 -24.27 -1.27
CA SER A 107 25.23 -25.19 -0.27
C SER A 107 24.24 -25.37 0.89
N VAL A 108 24.46 -26.44 1.63
CA VAL A 108 23.69 -26.75 2.83
C VAL A 108 24.43 -26.19 4.04
N ASN A 109 23.80 -25.24 4.73
CA ASN A 109 24.35 -24.75 5.98
C ASN A 109 24.30 -25.87 7.04
N ASN A 110 25.45 -26.32 7.48
CA ASN A 110 25.59 -27.46 8.42
C ASN A 110 24.97 -27.18 9.81
N LYS A 111 24.75 -25.90 10.18
CA LYS A 111 24.17 -25.51 11.49
C LYS A 111 22.64 -25.43 11.43
N THR A 112 22.09 -24.93 10.32
CA THR A 112 20.66 -24.66 10.18
C THR A 112 19.93 -25.67 9.31
N GLY A 113 20.65 -26.45 8.49
CA GLY A 113 20.08 -27.32 7.47
C GLY A 113 19.44 -26.58 6.29
N LEU A 114 19.55 -25.26 6.26
CA LEU A 114 18.99 -24.42 5.21
C LEU A 114 19.89 -24.37 3.98
N LEU A 115 19.28 -24.23 2.82
CA LEU A 115 19.99 -23.96 1.57
C LEU A 115 20.38 -22.49 1.50
N GLU A 116 21.64 -22.23 1.26
CA GLU A 116 22.22 -20.90 1.16
C GLU A 116 22.95 -20.73 -0.16
N MET A 117 22.95 -19.51 -0.68
CA MET A 117 23.66 -19.18 -1.91
C MET A 117 25.11 -18.82 -1.56
N ASP A 118 26.06 -19.63 -2.02
CA ASP A 118 27.48 -19.47 -1.71
C ASP A 118 28.10 -18.20 -2.28
N ASN A 119 27.56 -17.75 -3.41
CA ASN A 119 28.04 -16.54 -4.08
C ASN A 119 26.94 -15.89 -4.91
N SER A 120 27.19 -14.65 -5.37
CA SER A 120 26.25 -13.89 -6.17
C SER A 120 26.24 -14.22 -7.68
N LEU A 121 26.93 -15.30 -8.11
CA LEU A 121 27.06 -15.64 -9.53
C LEU A 121 25.71 -15.83 -10.22
N VAL A 122 24.77 -16.43 -9.51
CA VAL A 122 23.41 -16.71 -10.02
C VAL A 122 22.59 -15.45 -10.24
N VAL A 123 22.94 -14.34 -9.59
CA VAL A 123 22.20 -13.06 -9.61
C VAL A 123 23.05 -11.89 -10.14
N GLN A 124 24.05 -12.15 -10.98
CA GLN A 124 24.90 -11.08 -11.54
C GLN A 124 24.16 -10.22 -12.57
N MET A 125 23.42 -10.87 -13.47
CA MET A 125 22.70 -10.18 -14.55
C MET A 125 21.34 -9.65 -14.04
N ASN A 126 20.90 -8.51 -14.55
CA ASN A 126 19.61 -7.93 -14.16
C ASN A 126 18.41 -8.87 -14.45
N CYS A 127 18.45 -9.63 -15.53
CA CYS A 127 17.43 -10.63 -15.84
C CYS A 127 17.42 -11.78 -14.80
N CYS A 128 18.61 -12.22 -14.31
CA CYS A 128 18.71 -13.21 -13.25
C CYS A 128 18.20 -12.67 -11.92
N LYS A 129 18.49 -11.41 -11.58
CA LYS A 129 17.94 -10.74 -10.39
C LYS A 129 16.42 -10.69 -10.41
N ARG A 130 15.81 -10.36 -11.57
CA ARG A 130 14.36 -10.40 -11.77
C ARG A 130 13.79 -11.79 -11.51
N ALA A 131 14.38 -12.81 -12.14
CA ALA A 131 13.98 -14.20 -11.96
C ALA A 131 14.15 -14.66 -10.49
N PHE A 132 15.19 -14.25 -9.82
CA PHE A 132 15.44 -14.54 -8.41
C PHE A 132 14.38 -13.90 -7.50
N ILE A 133 14.05 -12.62 -7.70
CA ILE A 133 12.99 -11.93 -6.96
C ILE A 133 11.65 -12.64 -7.19
N ARG A 134 11.33 -13.02 -8.43
CA ARG A 134 10.13 -13.77 -8.78
C ARG A 134 10.04 -15.10 -8.02
N GLY A 135 11.10 -15.92 -8.06
CA GLY A 135 11.17 -17.18 -7.31
C GLY A 135 11.06 -17.00 -5.80
N THR A 136 11.69 -15.97 -5.24
CA THR A 136 11.61 -15.66 -3.81
C THR A 136 10.19 -15.22 -3.42
N PHE A 137 9.52 -14.41 -4.26
CA PHE A 137 8.12 -14.05 -4.03
C PHE A 137 7.18 -15.26 -4.14
N LEU A 138 7.37 -16.12 -5.12
CA LEU A 138 6.60 -17.36 -5.26
C LEU A 138 6.71 -18.22 -4.00
N SER A 139 7.91 -18.41 -3.46
CA SER A 139 8.13 -19.27 -2.29
C SER A 139 7.57 -18.68 -0.99
N SER A 140 7.90 -17.44 -0.66
CA SER A 140 7.66 -16.84 0.67
C SER A 140 7.09 -15.41 0.63
N GLY A 141 6.76 -14.91 -0.56
CA GLY A 141 6.20 -13.57 -0.73
C GLY A 141 4.70 -13.51 -0.53
N SER A 142 4.22 -12.33 -0.16
CA SER A 142 2.80 -11.98 -0.16
C SER A 142 2.60 -10.50 -0.49
N ILE A 143 1.41 -10.18 -0.98
CA ILE A 143 0.97 -8.83 -1.28
C ILE A 143 -0.45 -8.65 -0.81
N SER A 144 -0.73 -7.53 -0.14
CA SER A 144 -2.08 -7.22 0.34
C SER A 144 -3.03 -6.91 -0.83
N ASP A 145 -4.31 -7.04 -0.54
CA ASP A 145 -5.37 -6.57 -1.43
C ASP A 145 -5.25 -5.04 -1.61
N PRO A 146 -5.00 -4.54 -2.83
CA PRO A 146 -4.80 -3.11 -3.07
C PRO A 146 -6.03 -2.26 -2.73
N GLU A 147 -7.23 -2.83 -2.64
CA GLU A 147 -8.42 -2.13 -2.14
C GLU A 147 -8.31 -1.80 -0.65
N LYS A 148 -7.64 -2.65 0.14
CA LYS A 148 -7.49 -2.49 1.59
C LYS A 148 -6.24 -1.71 2.00
N GLY A 149 -5.17 -1.82 1.22
CA GLY A 149 -3.91 -1.14 1.53
C GLY A 149 -2.74 -1.66 0.69
N TYR A 150 -1.62 -0.95 0.77
CA TYR A 150 -0.42 -1.26 0.01
C TYR A 150 0.62 -1.90 0.95
N HIS A 151 0.86 -3.19 0.77
CA HIS A 151 1.88 -3.91 1.51
C HIS A 151 2.36 -5.12 0.69
N PHE A 152 3.63 -5.08 0.34
CA PHE A 152 4.37 -6.17 -0.29
C PHE A 152 5.39 -6.67 0.71
N GLU A 153 5.48 -7.98 0.91
CA GLU A 153 6.46 -8.57 1.83
C GLU A 153 6.99 -9.91 1.32
N ILE A 154 8.24 -10.20 1.68
CA ILE A 154 8.88 -11.48 1.49
C ILE A 154 9.52 -11.90 2.83
N VAL A 155 9.18 -13.10 3.30
CA VAL A 155 9.68 -13.63 4.56
C VAL A 155 10.98 -14.39 4.32
N CYS A 156 12.03 -14.01 5.04
CA CYS A 156 13.34 -14.66 5.01
C CYS A 156 13.62 -15.35 6.36
N PRO A 157 14.24 -16.55 6.37
CA PRO A 157 14.49 -17.28 7.59
C PRO A 157 15.60 -16.64 8.45
N ASP A 158 16.56 -15.97 7.82
CA ASP A 158 17.71 -15.35 8.47
C ASP A 158 18.01 -13.95 7.94
N ARG A 159 18.88 -13.23 8.66
CA ARG A 159 19.25 -11.84 8.35
C ARG A 159 20.06 -11.74 7.05
N GLY A 160 20.99 -12.67 6.81
CA GLY A 160 21.85 -12.63 5.63
C GLY A 160 21.04 -12.70 4.34
N LYS A 161 20.06 -13.63 4.27
CA LYS A 161 19.15 -13.73 3.12
C LYS A 161 18.28 -12.48 2.95
N ALA A 162 17.82 -11.88 4.05
CA ALA A 162 17.03 -10.65 3.98
C ALA A 162 17.86 -9.47 3.46
N GLU A 163 19.11 -9.31 3.91
CA GLU A 163 20.01 -8.25 3.44
C GLU A 163 20.42 -8.47 1.98
N GLN A 164 20.67 -9.72 1.57
CA GLN A 164 20.96 -10.08 0.18
C GLN A 164 19.77 -9.73 -0.73
N LEU A 165 18.56 -10.16 -0.37
CA LEU A 165 17.33 -9.84 -1.12
C LEU A 165 17.08 -8.33 -1.19
N GLN A 166 17.25 -7.61 -0.08
CA GLN A 166 17.14 -6.16 -0.04
C GLN A 166 18.13 -5.49 -1.00
N GLY A 167 19.38 -5.95 -1.03
CA GLY A 167 20.41 -5.45 -1.95
C GLY A 167 20.03 -5.67 -3.42
N ILE A 168 19.47 -6.86 -3.74
CA ILE A 168 18.99 -7.17 -5.10
C ILE A 168 17.81 -6.25 -5.47
N ILE A 169 16.83 -6.08 -4.59
CA ILE A 169 15.67 -5.20 -4.81
C ILE A 169 16.12 -3.75 -5.00
N ARG A 170 17.03 -3.25 -4.18
CA ARG A 170 17.59 -1.88 -4.30
C ARG A 170 18.29 -1.63 -5.62
N SER A 171 18.86 -2.65 -6.27
CA SER A 171 19.46 -2.50 -7.60
C SER A 171 18.43 -2.16 -8.71
N PHE A 172 17.14 -2.22 -8.40
CA PHE A 172 16.02 -1.75 -9.24
C PHE A 172 15.39 -0.45 -8.74
N HIS A 173 16.10 0.31 -7.90
CA HIS A 173 15.64 1.59 -7.33
C HIS A 173 14.39 1.49 -6.44
N VAL A 174 14.12 0.31 -5.88
CA VAL A 174 13.03 0.11 -4.91
C VAL A 174 13.59 0.12 -3.48
N GLU A 175 13.02 0.97 -2.63
CA GLU A 175 13.43 1.11 -1.23
C GLU A 175 12.76 0.08 -0.31
N ALA A 176 13.18 -1.16 -0.39
CA ALA A 176 12.73 -2.19 0.53
C ALA A 176 13.36 -2.02 1.91
N LYS A 177 12.56 -2.27 2.96
CA LYS A 177 12.97 -2.23 4.37
C LYS A 177 12.96 -3.63 4.96
N ILE A 178 13.74 -3.84 6.03
CA ILE A 178 13.77 -5.10 6.76
C ILE A 178 13.20 -4.86 8.16
N VAL A 179 12.33 -5.77 8.61
CA VAL A 179 11.82 -5.82 9.99
C VAL A 179 11.93 -7.25 10.53
N VAL A 180 12.21 -7.37 11.81
CA VAL A 180 12.20 -8.66 12.52
C VAL A 180 10.76 -8.94 12.98
N ARG A 181 10.24 -10.11 12.61
CA ARG A 181 8.91 -10.57 13.02
C ARG A 181 9.04 -11.98 13.63
N LYS A 182 8.88 -12.08 14.94
CA LYS A 182 9.12 -13.33 15.70
C LYS A 182 10.55 -13.83 15.48
N LYS A 183 10.71 -14.97 14.79
CA LYS A 183 12.00 -15.61 14.48
C LYS A 183 12.46 -15.41 13.02
N SER A 184 11.75 -14.60 12.24
CA SER A 184 12.01 -14.39 10.81
C SER A 184 12.28 -12.92 10.50
N TYR A 185 12.91 -12.67 9.38
CA TYR A 185 13.16 -11.35 8.82
C TYR A 185 12.22 -11.12 7.64
N VAL A 186 11.58 -9.96 7.60
CA VAL A 186 10.63 -9.61 6.53
C VAL A 186 11.16 -8.43 5.75
N VAL A 187 11.41 -8.66 4.47
CA VAL A 187 11.73 -7.60 3.50
C VAL A 187 10.40 -7.07 2.96
N TYR A 188 10.14 -5.76 3.10
CA TYR A 188 8.83 -5.21 2.76
C TYR A 188 8.89 -3.85 2.07
N VAL A 189 7.82 -3.56 1.30
CA VAL A 189 7.55 -2.28 0.65
C VAL A 189 6.11 -1.88 0.95
N LYS A 190 5.87 -0.60 1.31
CA LYS A 190 4.53 -0.07 1.65
C LYS A 190 4.03 1.01 0.70
N GLU A 191 4.88 1.55 -0.12
CA GLU A 191 4.52 2.60 -1.07
C GLU A 191 3.92 2.00 -2.34
N GLY A 192 2.71 2.42 -2.71
CA GLY A 192 1.98 1.86 -3.84
C GLY A 192 2.74 1.95 -5.16
N ALA A 193 3.44 3.06 -5.43
CA ALA A 193 4.25 3.22 -6.63
C ALA A 193 5.40 2.20 -6.67
N GLN A 194 6.12 2.04 -5.57
CA GLN A 194 7.21 1.07 -5.49
C GLN A 194 6.74 -0.39 -5.55
N ILE A 195 5.49 -0.67 -5.11
CA ILE A 195 4.90 -2.02 -5.28
C ILE A 195 4.59 -2.28 -6.77
N VAL A 196 4.15 -1.26 -7.52
CA VAL A 196 4.01 -1.36 -8.98
C VAL A 196 5.37 -1.66 -9.62
N ASP A 197 6.44 -0.97 -9.20
CA ASP A 197 7.79 -1.25 -9.67
C ASP A 197 8.22 -2.69 -9.36
N MET A 198 7.88 -3.21 -8.17
CA MET A 198 8.15 -4.61 -7.82
C MET A 198 7.40 -5.60 -8.72
N LEU A 199 6.13 -5.34 -9.04
CA LEU A 199 5.37 -6.16 -9.98
C LEU A 199 5.97 -6.11 -11.39
N ALA A 200 6.42 -4.93 -11.84
CA ALA A 200 7.13 -4.77 -13.12
C ALA A 200 8.48 -5.53 -13.13
N VAL A 201 9.24 -5.46 -12.04
CA VAL A 201 10.50 -6.21 -11.88
C VAL A 201 10.25 -7.72 -11.97
N MET A 202 9.18 -8.22 -11.35
CA MET A 202 8.81 -9.64 -11.41
C MET A 202 8.12 -10.03 -12.73
N GLU A 203 7.76 -9.06 -13.56
CA GLU A 203 7.01 -9.25 -14.82
C GLU A 203 5.55 -9.70 -14.61
N ALA A 204 4.95 -9.40 -13.47
CA ALA A 204 3.54 -9.62 -13.16
C ALA A 204 2.66 -8.52 -13.79
N ASN A 205 2.55 -8.51 -15.11
CA ASN A 205 1.98 -7.41 -15.88
C ASN A 205 0.47 -7.26 -15.69
N VAL A 206 -0.28 -8.35 -15.53
CA VAL A 206 -1.72 -8.31 -15.30
C VAL A 206 -2.00 -7.75 -13.90
N ALA A 207 -1.33 -8.26 -12.89
CA ALA A 207 -1.46 -7.77 -11.52
C ALA A 207 -1.01 -6.32 -11.35
N LEU A 208 0.02 -5.90 -12.12
CA LEU A 208 0.47 -4.52 -12.19
C LEU A 208 -0.65 -3.60 -12.69
N MET A 209 -1.29 -3.94 -13.80
CA MET A 209 -2.38 -3.16 -14.37
C MET A 209 -3.60 -3.10 -13.44
N ASP A 210 -3.93 -4.21 -12.80
CA ASP A 210 -5.01 -4.26 -11.80
C ASP A 210 -4.72 -3.30 -10.62
N LEU A 211 -3.49 -3.33 -10.09
CA LEU A 211 -3.08 -2.46 -8.98
C LEU A 211 -3.08 -0.98 -9.37
N GLU A 212 -2.56 -0.64 -10.56
CA GLU A 212 -2.55 0.74 -11.07
C GLU A 212 -3.97 1.28 -11.29
N ASN A 213 -4.87 0.50 -11.85
CA ASN A 213 -6.27 0.89 -12.03
C ASN A 213 -6.93 1.21 -10.67
N ILE A 214 -6.71 0.37 -9.66
CA ILE A 214 -7.22 0.61 -8.31
C ILE A 214 -6.60 1.89 -7.71
N ARG A 215 -5.30 2.12 -7.91
CA ARG A 215 -4.60 3.31 -7.43
C ARG A 215 -5.18 4.59 -8.02
N ILE A 216 -5.35 4.64 -9.33
CA ILE A 216 -5.95 5.78 -10.04
C ILE A 216 -7.37 6.07 -9.51
N LEU A 217 -8.21 5.04 -9.39
CA LEU A 217 -9.57 5.21 -8.87
C LEU A 217 -9.58 5.75 -7.43
N LYS A 218 -8.68 5.29 -6.57
CA LYS A 218 -8.53 5.82 -5.20
C LYS A 218 -8.09 7.28 -5.18
N GLU A 219 -7.14 7.66 -6.03
CA GLU A 219 -6.67 9.05 -6.14
C GLU A 219 -7.79 9.98 -6.62
N MET A 220 -8.56 9.55 -7.62
CA MET A 220 -9.72 10.30 -8.10
C MET A 220 -10.77 10.49 -6.99
N ARG A 221 -11.16 9.43 -6.28
CA ARG A 221 -12.11 9.49 -5.16
C ARG A 221 -11.60 10.42 -4.05
N ASN A 222 -10.32 10.32 -3.68
CA ASN A 222 -9.72 11.19 -2.67
C ASN A 222 -9.73 12.66 -3.08
N THR A 223 -9.47 12.97 -4.34
CA THR A 223 -9.51 14.34 -4.88
C THR A 223 -10.92 14.91 -4.83
N VAL A 224 -11.92 14.12 -5.26
CA VAL A 224 -13.33 14.54 -5.19
C VAL A 224 -13.76 14.76 -3.74
N ASN A 225 -13.45 13.82 -2.83
CA ASN A 225 -13.81 13.94 -1.42
C ASN A 225 -13.17 15.18 -0.77
N ARG A 226 -11.90 15.47 -1.06
CA ARG A 226 -11.24 16.70 -0.57
C ARG A 226 -11.94 17.96 -1.07
N LYS A 227 -12.34 17.99 -2.35
CA LYS A 227 -13.06 19.12 -2.93
C LYS A 227 -14.41 19.31 -2.25
N VAL A 228 -15.21 18.25 -2.14
CA VAL A 228 -16.53 18.28 -1.48
C VAL A 228 -16.40 18.72 -0.01
N ASN A 229 -15.44 18.17 0.74
CA ASN A 229 -15.22 18.54 2.13
C ASN A 229 -14.81 20.02 2.28
N CYS A 230 -13.98 20.53 1.37
CA CYS A 230 -13.58 21.94 1.35
C CYS A 230 -14.79 22.85 1.07
N GLU A 231 -15.60 22.52 0.08
CA GLU A 231 -16.81 23.28 -0.26
C GLU A 231 -17.84 23.26 0.88
N ALA A 232 -18.10 22.09 1.47
CA ALA A 232 -18.99 21.95 2.62
C ALA A 232 -18.50 22.77 3.83
N ALA A 233 -17.20 22.75 4.13
CA ALA A 233 -16.61 23.54 5.21
C ALA A 233 -16.77 25.06 4.94
N ASN A 234 -16.61 25.52 3.70
CA ASN A 234 -16.78 26.91 3.32
C ASN A 234 -18.25 27.36 3.43
N ILE A 235 -19.19 26.52 3.00
CA ILE A 235 -20.62 26.77 3.14
C ILE A 235 -20.98 26.89 4.62
N ASN A 236 -20.59 25.93 5.45
CA ASN A 236 -20.85 25.94 6.89
C ASN A 236 -20.29 27.20 7.59
N LYS A 237 -19.06 27.60 7.25
CA LYS A 237 -18.48 28.85 7.76
C LYS A 237 -19.33 30.07 7.38
N THR A 238 -19.82 30.13 6.16
CA THR A 238 -20.63 31.25 5.65
C THR A 238 -22.01 31.30 6.33
N VAL A 239 -22.66 30.13 6.48
CA VAL A 239 -23.97 30.01 7.14
C VAL A 239 -23.84 30.38 8.62
N ASN A 240 -22.87 29.82 9.34
CA ASN A 240 -22.66 30.12 10.76
C ASN A 240 -22.34 31.60 11.01
N ALA A 241 -21.55 32.22 10.11
CA ALA A 241 -21.31 33.68 10.18
C ALA A 241 -22.58 34.49 9.95
N ALA A 242 -23.45 34.10 9.00
CA ALA A 242 -24.68 34.77 8.74
C ALA A 242 -25.66 34.65 9.92
N VAL A 243 -25.79 33.45 10.50
CA VAL A 243 -26.63 33.21 11.71
C VAL A 243 -26.16 34.08 12.87
N ARG A 244 -24.83 34.06 13.20
CA ARG A 244 -24.30 34.91 14.25
C ARG A 244 -24.55 36.39 13.99
N GLN A 245 -24.35 36.87 12.76
CA GLN A 245 -24.65 38.26 12.39
C GLN A 245 -26.11 38.64 12.61
N VAL A 246 -27.05 37.75 12.30
CA VAL A 246 -28.48 37.97 12.55
C VAL A 246 -28.75 38.05 14.04
N GLU A 247 -28.22 37.14 14.85
CA GLU A 247 -28.35 37.13 16.31
C GLU A 247 -27.78 38.42 16.94
N ASP A 248 -26.57 38.83 16.52
CA ASP A 248 -25.92 40.08 16.97
C ASP A 248 -26.79 41.30 16.66
N ILE A 249 -27.29 41.40 15.44
CA ILE A 249 -28.12 42.52 15.03
C ILE A 249 -29.47 42.54 15.76
N GLN A 250 -30.08 41.37 16.01
CA GLN A 250 -31.30 41.27 16.83
C GLN A 250 -31.06 41.71 18.27
N LEU A 251 -29.91 41.37 18.85
CA LEU A 251 -29.55 41.82 20.20
C LEU A 251 -29.41 43.35 20.25
N ILE A 252 -28.70 43.96 19.30
CA ILE A 252 -28.57 45.42 19.19
C ILE A 252 -29.98 46.09 19.06
N SER A 253 -30.83 45.53 18.19
CA SER A 253 -32.16 46.05 17.97
C SER A 253 -33.03 46.06 19.22
N ARG A 254 -32.91 45.02 20.09
CA ARG A 254 -33.70 44.85 21.32
C ARG A 254 -33.15 45.63 22.50
N THR A 255 -31.85 45.97 22.52
CA THR A 255 -31.18 46.65 23.64
C THR A 255 -31.11 48.16 23.44
N VAL A 256 -30.39 48.59 22.43
CA VAL A 256 -30.09 50.02 22.21
C VAL A 256 -30.81 50.63 20.99
N GLY A 257 -31.44 49.79 20.17
CA GLY A 257 -32.11 50.25 18.94
C GLY A 257 -31.16 50.61 17.80
N PHE A 258 -31.67 50.74 16.57
CA PHE A 258 -30.88 51.14 15.41
C PHE A 258 -30.58 52.62 15.35
N GLU A 259 -31.23 53.43 16.16
CA GLU A 259 -31.02 54.89 16.27
C GLU A 259 -29.66 55.21 16.91
N SER A 260 -29.08 54.28 17.69
CA SER A 260 -27.74 54.41 18.29
C SER A 260 -26.63 54.13 17.28
N LEU A 261 -26.93 53.58 16.13
CA LEU A 261 -25.97 53.21 15.10
C LEU A 261 -25.78 54.32 14.09
N THR A 262 -24.60 54.39 13.44
CA THR A 262 -24.44 55.22 12.25
C THR A 262 -25.34 54.72 11.12
N ASP A 263 -25.80 55.62 10.24
CA ASP A 263 -26.68 55.28 9.10
C ASP A 263 -26.14 54.12 8.26
N ALA A 264 -24.81 54.09 8.06
CA ALA A 264 -24.15 53.04 7.30
C ALA A 264 -24.23 51.66 7.96
N LEU A 265 -24.18 51.57 9.29
CA LEU A 265 -24.34 50.33 10.05
C LEU A 265 -25.82 49.92 10.13
N ALA A 266 -26.71 50.85 10.36
CA ALA A 266 -28.16 50.63 10.43
C ALA A 266 -28.70 50.07 9.10
N GLN A 267 -28.24 50.57 7.94
CA GLN A 267 -28.65 50.08 6.63
C GLN A 267 -28.23 48.61 6.42
N VAL A 268 -26.98 48.29 6.73
CA VAL A 268 -26.48 46.88 6.60
C VAL A 268 -27.22 45.95 7.56
N ALA A 269 -27.48 46.41 8.81
CA ALA A 269 -28.22 45.63 9.78
C ALA A 269 -29.64 45.31 9.30
N ARG A 270 -30.38 46.30 8.83
CA ARG A 270 -31.73 46.08 8.28
C ARG A 270 -31.74 45.15 7.07
N LEU A 271 -30.77 45.27 6.15
CA LEU A 271 -30.65 44.40 4.99
C LEU A 271 -30.31 42.96 5.38
N ARG A 272 -29.41 42.74 6.34
CA ARG A 272 -29.08 41.38 6.81
C ARG A 272 -30.28 40.69 7.48
N LEU A 273 -31.08 41.41 8.26
CA LEU A 273 -32.31 40.85 8.86
C LEU A 273 -33.36 40.54 7.81
N LYS A 274 -33.49 41.39 6.77
CA LYS A 274 -34.45 41.18 5.69
C LYS A 274 -34.05 40.04 4.75
N TYR A 275 -32.75 39.87 4.53
CA TYR A 275 -32.16 38.88 3.63
C TYR A 275 -31.07 38.07 4.34
N PRO A 276 -31.43 37.16 5.25
CA PRO A 276 -30.47 36.43 6.09
C PRO A 276 -29.53 35.52 5.30
N ASP A 277 -30.00 34.98 4.17
CA ASP A 277 -29.25 34.07 3.31
C ASP A 277 -28.40 34.77 2.23
N ALA A 278 -28.57 36.09 2.06
CA ALA A 278 -27.84 36.84 1.04
C ALA A 278 -26.34 36.85 1.28
N THR A 279 -25.59 36.67 0.23
CA THR A 279 -24.12 36.77 0.27
C THR A 279 -23.66 38.20 0.56
N LEU A 280 -22.45 38.38 1.08
CA LEU A 280 -21.90 39.73 1.33
C LEU A 280 -21.86 40.60 0.04
N LYS A 281 -21.72 39.97 -1.12
CA LYS A 281 -21.72 40.67 -2.42
C LYS A 281 -23.13 41.18 -2.77
N GLU A 282 -24.13 40.36 -2.59
CA GLU A 282 -25.54 40.74 -2.82
C GLU A 282 -26.00 41.84 -1.88
N LEU A 283 -25.66 41.73 -0.58
CA LEU A 283 -25.95 42.81 0.38
C LEU A 283 -25.26 44.11 -0.04
N GLY A 284 -24.03 44.05 -0.54
CA GLY A 284 -23.31 45.22 -1.01
C GLY A 284 -23.94 45.90 -2.21
N MET A 285 -24.54 45.13 -3.11
CA MET A 285 -25.30 45.64 -4.27
C MET A 285 -26.62 46.29 -3.87
N MET A 286 -27.23 45.90 -2.74
CA MET A 286 -28.50 46.43 -2.24
C MET A 286 -28.32 47.73 -1.42
N LEU A 287 -27.07 48.09 -1.06
CA LEU A 287 -26.76 49.32 -0.33
C LEU A 287 -26.76 50.54 -1.25
N ASN A 288 -27.09 51.69 -0.70
CA ASN A 288 -26.99 52.98 -1.39
C ASN A 288 -26.17 53.99 -0.58
N PRO A 289 -24.95 54.39 -1.03
CA PRO A 289 -24.27 53.91 -2.24
C PRO A 289 -23.83 52.47 -2.14
N GLN A 290 -23.68 51.76 -3.29
CA GLN A 290 -23.23 50.39 -3.36
C GLN A 290 -21.84 50.23 -2.72
N VAL A 291 -21.65 49.12 -2.00
CA VAL A 291 -20.42 48.83 -1.25
C VAL A 291 -19.88 47.44 -1.64
N GLY A 292 -18.58 47.35 -1.80
CA GLY A 292 -17.94 46.06 -2.08
C GLY A 292 -18.02 45.06 -0.91
N LYS A 293 -17.79 43.77 -1.19
CA LYS A 293 -17.79 42.67 -0.22
C LYS A 293 -16.99 42.99 1.06
N SER A 294 -15.79 43.59 0.91
CA SER A 294 -14.93 43.95 2.03
C SER A 294 -15.54 45.01 2.94
N GLY A 295 -16.19 46.02 2.37
CA GLY A 295 -16.88 47.08 3.12
C GLY A 295 -18.11 46.55 3.88
N VAL A 296 -18.90 45.66 3.27
CA VAL A 296 -20.00 44.98 3.97
C VAL A 296 -19.49 44.14 5.13
N ASN A 297 -18.43 43.35 4.89
CA ASN A 297 -17.82 42.53 5.93
C ASN A 297 -17.30 43.37 7.11
N HIS A 298 -16.67 44.50 6.83
CA HIS A 298 -16.19 45.44 7.86
C HIS A 298 -17.36 45.99 8.70
N ARG A 299 -18.45 46.37 8.07
CA ARG A 299 -19.63 46.89 8.77
C ARG A 299 -20.32 45.82 9.63
N LEU A 300 -20.47 44.60 9.13
CA LEU A 300 -21.04 43.48 9.89
C LEU A 300 -20.13 43.09 11.07
N ARG A 301 -18.81 43.12 10.90
CA ARG A 301 -17.88 42.88 11.98
C ARG A 301 -17.99 43.93 13.08
N LYS A 302 -18.16 45.23 12.73
CA LYS A 302 -18.42 46.29 13.71
C LYS A 302 -19.73 46.07 14.46
N LEU A 303 -20.79 45.58 13.81
CA LEU A 303 -22.01 45.22 14.48
C LEU A 303 -21.83 44.06 15.47
N SER A 304 -21.03 43.06 15.12
CA SER A 304 -20.70 42.00 16.07
C SER A 304 -19.88 42.50 17.26
N GLU A 305 -18.93 43.39 17.06
CA GLU A 305 -18.16 44.04 18.16
C GLU A 305 -19.09 44.79 19.14
N ILE A 306 -20.06 45.58 18.63
CA ILE A 306 -21.08 46.26 19.44
C ILE A 306 -21.95 45.23 20.22
N ALA A 307 -22.35 44.16 19.58
CA ALA A 307 -23.15 43.11 20.22
C ALA A 307 -22.37 42.38 21.33
N ASP A 308 -21.08 42.17 21.14
CA ASP A 308 -20.22 41.53 22.14
C ASP A 308 -20.04 42.48 23.38
N GLU A 309 -19.84 43.79 23.18
CA GLU A 309 -19.83 44.77 24.25
C GLU A 309 -21.16 44.83 25.04
N LEU A 310 -22.29 44.69 24.36
CA LEU A 310 -23.60 44.66 25.02
C LEU A 310 -23.84 43.36 25.83
N ARG A 311 -23.22 42.27 25.44
CA ARG A 311 -23.25 41.01 26.23
C ARG A 311 -22.42 41.13 27.50
N GLU A 312 -21.19 41.69 27.41
CA GLU A 312 -20.30 41.90 28.54
C GLU A 312 -20.92 42.85 29.58
N ASN A 313 -21.44 43.99 29.18
CA ASN A 313 -22.10 44.93 30.07
C ASN A 313 -23.36 44.38 30.75
N LYS A 314 -24.00 43.34 30.19
CA LYS A 314 -25.14 42.68 30.79
C LYS A 314 -24.74 41.64 31.84
N GLU A 315 -23.58 41.05 31.72
CA GLU A 315 -23.00 40.11 32.68
C GLU A 315 -22.44 40.85 33.91
N GLU A 316 -21.97 42.10 33.77
CA GLU A 316 -21.52 42.94 34.91
C GLU A 316 -22.65 43.50 35.78
N LEU A 317 -23.91 43.44 35.32
CA LEU A 317 -25.08 43.96 36.01
C LEU A 317 -25.93 42.87 36.69
N LEU A 318 -25.51 41.62 36.63
CA LEU A 318 -26.11 40.45 37.26
C LEU A 318 -25.24 39.89 38.39
#